data_edbc1ff4a022ede04a61a83765adaebf
#
_entry.id   edbc1ff4a022ede04a61a83765adaebf
#
_cell.length_a   1.000
_cell.length_b   1.000
_cell.length_c   1.000
_cell.angle_alpha   90.00
_cell.angle_beta   90.00
_cell.angle_gamma   90.00
#
_symmetry.space_group_name_H-M   'P 1'
#
loop_
_entity.id
_entity.type
_entity.pdbx_description
1 polymer ?
#
loop_
_entity_poly.entity_id
_entity_poly.type
_entity_poly.pdbx_seq_one_letter_code
_entity_poly.pdbx_strand_id
1 'polypeptide(L)'
;LKLDTTVNSIGRRIPRSIPGLGDLAPFDGAFARLDGSYLWSPESRTKKIGAFGARKLASNLAEAIKRSGLQDGMTISFHHHLRNGDAVLPTIIKAIEELGIKGLTLAPSSLTDAHEIVADAVRRGTIARIHTSGVRGEIGRMISRGEMEIPVMIHSHGGRARAIEEGRISVDVAFLGAPTCDTMGNMTGSTGKSACGTLGYAQIDARNAGHVIAVTDNLVEAPLPHHISIPQYLVDQIVLVDSLGDASRIASGPARISKDPVNLRIAENAFDLIRASGLLVDGCSFQVGAGGASLAVAKYVRDYMRERSIQGGFGIGGITGYMADMLGEGLFRALFDVQSFDAAVTESVAGHPNHVEIDASWYANPFRNCVVNDLDVVVLAALDVDVDFNVDVLTGHDGILRGASGGHSDTAAGSKLSIITIPSIREGVPSIRDQVQTVVTPGETVDAIVTERGICINPRREDLAKLAKDAGLPVKDIGRLKAEIENMTGVPDPVEFDDEIVGVVEYRDGTIVDSIRKVR
;
A
#
# COMPACT_ATOMS: atom_id res chain seq x y z
N LEU A 1 -23.30 13.41 -0.50
CA LEU A 1 -24.19 12.64 -1.39
C LEU A 1 -24.90 11.52 -0.62
N LYS A 2 -26.25 11.50 -0.56
CA LYS A 2 -26.98 10.40 0.10
C LYS A 2 -27.09 9.22 -0.86
N LEU A 3 -26.32 8.17 -0.56
CA LEU A 3 -26.25 6.95 -1.39
C LEU A 3 -27.21 5.88 -0.87
N ASP A 4 -27.77 5.07 -1.77
CA ASP A 4 -28.46 3.83 -1.40
C ASP A 4 -27.42 2.81 -0.90
N THR A 5 -27.74 2.13 0.21
CA THR A 5 -26.79 1.27 0.92
C THR A 5 -27.27 -0.16 1.08
N THR A 6 -26.33 -1.08 1.30
CA THR A 6 -26.58 -2.48 1.68
C THR A 6 -25.66 -2.86 2.84
N VAL A 7 -25.85 -4.04 3.42
CA VAL A 7 -24.97 -4.59 4.45
C VAL A 7 -24.21 -5.77 3.86
N ASN A 8 -22.88 -5.82 4.07
CA ASN A 8 -22.02 -6.91 3.60
C ASN A 8 -21.92 -8.07 4.61
N SER A 9 -21.15 -9.13 4.30
CA SER A 9 -21.04 -10.35 5.12
C SER A 9 -20.47 -10.13 6.52
N ILE A 10 -19.71 -9.04 6.74
CA ILE A 10 -19.16 -8.66 8.05
C ILE A 10 -19.99 -7.58 8.78
N GLY A 11 -21.26 -7.37 8.33
CA GLY A 11 -22.20 -6.46 8.99
C GLY A 11 -21.96 -4.97 8.72
N ARG A 12 -21.09 -4.60 7.74
CA ARG A 12 -20.81 -3.20 7.43
C ARG A 12 -21.79 -2.64 6.43
N ARG A 13 -22.21 -1.38 6.66
CA ARG A 13 -23.09 -0.63 5.76
C ARG A 13 -22.29 0.02 4.66
N ILE A 14 -22.52 -0.36 3.42
CA ILE A 14 -21.79 0.11 2.24
C ILE A 14 -22.73 0.66 1.18
N PRO A 15 -22.31 1.55 0.28
CA PRO A 15 -23.13 1.99 -0.84
C PRO A 15 -23.35 0.85 -1.85
N ARG A 16 -24.54 0.79 -2.49
CA ARG A 16 -24.82 -0.13 -3.60
C ARG A 16 -24.17 0.32 -4.89
N SER A 17 -24.12 1.63 -5.11
CA SER A 17 -23.52 2.23 -6.30
C SER A 17 -22.98 3.62 -5.98
N ILE A 18 -22.02 4.08 -6.78
CA ILE A 18 -21.47 5.44 -6.70
C ILE A 18 -21.56 6.05 -8.11
N PRO A 19 -22.02 7.32 -8.23
CA PRO A 19 -22.04 8.01 -9.51
C PRO A 19 -20.66 8.02 -10.19
N GLY A 20 -20.61 7.49 -11.42
CA GLY A 20 -19.39 7.39 -12.21
C GLY A 20 -18.50 6.19 -11.90
N LEU A 21 -18.84 5.37 -10.86
CA LEU A 21 -18.19 4.09 -10.58
C LEU A 21 -19.09 2.89 -10.86
N GLY A 22 -20.42 3.13 -10.94
CA GLY A 22 -21.40 2.07 -11.16
C GLY A 22 -21.72 1.28 -9.89
N ASP A 23 -22.19 0.03 -10.07
CA ASP A 23 -22.58 -0.86 -8.99
C ASP A 23 -21.36 -1.42 -8.26
N LEU A 24 -21.48 -1.52 -6.93
CA LEU A 24 -20.45 -2.03 -6.04
C LEU A 24 -20.84 -3.41 -5.51
N ALA A 25 -19.93 -4.38 -5.63
CA ALA A 25 -20.14 -5.71 -5.09
C ALA A 25 -19.84 -5.72 -3.58
N PRO A 26 -20.81 -6.11 -2.72
CA PRO A 26 -20.55 -6.25 -1.29
C PRO A 26 -19.49 -7.32 -1.01
N PHE A 27 -18.69 -7.10 0.01
CA PHE A 27 -17.77 -8.12 0.52
C PHE A 27 -18.58 -9.33 1.02
N ASP A 28 -18.24 -10.53 0.55
CA ASP A 28 -18.92 -11.79 0.83
C ASP A 28 -18.06 -12.82 1.60
N GLY A 29 -16.82 -12.42 1.93
CA GLY A 29 -15.86 -13.22 2.70
C GLY A 29 -14.47 -13.11 2.11
N ALA A 30 -13.44 -13.19 2.96
CA ALA A 30 -12.05 -13.01 2.53
C ALA A 30 -11.58 -14.06 1.52
N PHE A 31 -12.23 -15.21 1.48
CA PHE A 31 -11.89 -16.34 0.62
C PHE A 31 -13.05 -16.75 -0.32
N ALA A 32 -14.13 -15.99 -0.36
CA ALA A 32 -15.35 -16.38 -1.08
C ALA A 32 -15.16 -16.51 -2.59
N ARG A 33 -14.19 -15.80 -3.17
CA ARG A 33 -13.94 -15.76 -4.62
C ARG A 33 -12.68 -16.48 -5.07
N LEU A 34 -12.02 -17.23 -4.18
CA LEU A 34 -10.81 -17.98 -4.51
C LEU A 34 -11.09 -19.32 -5.22
N ASP A 35 -12.35 -19.70 -5.37
CA ASP A 35 -12.79 -20.91 -6.05
C ASP A 35 -12.78 -20.82 -7.59
N GLY A 36 -12.34 -19.69 -8.15
CA GLY A 36 -12.37 -19.44 -9.59
C GLY A 36 -13.71 -18.90 -10.10
N SER A 37 -14.65 -18.54 -9.21
CA SER A 37 -15.93 -17.92 -9.59
C SER A 37 -15.76 -16.51 -10.15
N TYR A 38 -14.57 -15.91 -10.03
CA TYR A 38 -14.25 -14.62 -10.60
C TYR A 38 -14.13 -14.70 -12.12
N LEU A 39 -14.95 -13.92 -12.78
CA LEU A 39 -14.90 -13.79 -14.23
C LEU A 39 -13.98 -12.64 -14.62
N TRP A 40 -12.94 -12.94 -15.37
CA TRP A 40 -12.03 -11.96 -15.96
C TRP A 40 -12.80 -10.95 -16.81
N SER A 41 -12.54 -9.65 -16.60
CA SER A 41 -13.10 -8.60 -17.45
C SER A 41 -12.39 -8.56 -18.79
N PRO A 42 -13.11 -8.65 -19.92
CA PRO A 42 -12.52 -8.50 -21.26
C PRO A 42 -12.21 -7.03 -21.61
N GLU A 43 -12.51 -6.10 -20.73
CA GLU A 43 -12.40 -4.65 -20.99
C GLU A 43 -10.99 -4.08 -20.78
N SER A 44 -10.04 -4.90 -20.35
CA SER A 44 -8.64 -4.45 -20.21
C SER A 44 -8.08 -4.00 -21.56
N ARG A 45 -7.57 -2.78 -21.62
CA ARG A 45 -7.06 -2.19 -22.86
C ARG A 45 -5.67 -2.73 -23.19
N THR A 46 -5.48 -3.20 -24.43
CA THR A 46 -4.15 -3.49 -24.94
C THR A 46 -3.52 -2.20 -25.44
N LYS A 47 -2.43 -1.79 -24.85
CA LYS A 47 -1.68 -0.60 -25.29
C LYS A 47 -1.05 -0.87 -26.66
N LYS A 48 -1.18 0.09 -27.58
CA LYS A 48 -0.41 0.08 -28.81
C LYS A 48 1.06 0.40 -28.50
N ILE A 49 1.97 -0.45 -28.94
CA ILE A 49 3.41 -0.15 -28.87
C ILE A 49 3.68 1.07 -29.73
N GLY A 50 4.28 2.11 -29.16
CA GLY A 50 4.66 3.32 -29.88
C GLY A 50 5.66 3.02 -31.00
N ALA A 51 5.72 3.88 -32.00
CA ALA A 51 6.67 3.71 -33.10
C ALA A 51 8.12 3.75 -32.57
N PHE A 52 8.89 2.73 -32.85
CA PHE A 52 10.29 2.65 -32.47
C PHE A 52 11.07 3.80 -33.16
N GLY A 53 11.84 4.58 -32.39
CA GLY A 53 12.62 5.71 -32.93
C GLY A 53 11.84 7.02 -33.08
N ALA A 54 10.56 7.09 -32.69
CA ALA A 54 9.82 8.35 -32.60
C ALA A 54 10.47 9.30 -31.58
N ARG A 55 10.56 10.61 -31.91
CA ARG A 55 11.06 11.62 -30.97
C ARG A 55 10.09 11.78 -29.78
N LYS A 56 10.49 11.26 -28.62
CA LYS A 56 9.66 11.26 -27.41
C LYS A 56 9.85 12.51 -26.54
N LEU A 57 11.00 13.17 -26.62
CA LEU A 57 11.32 14.32 -25.79
C LEU A 57 10.39 15.49 -26.10
N ALA A 58 9.63 15.91 -25.11
CA ALA A 58 8.84 17.14 -25.14
C ALA A 58 9.69 18.31 -24.65
N SER A 59 9.43 19.53 -25.16
CA SER A 59 10.19 20.72 -24.79
C SER A 59 9.91 21.19 -23.35
N ASN A 60 8.73 20.88 -22.84
CA ASN A 60 8.29 21.18 -21.47
C ASN A 60 7.04 20.36 -21.10
N LEU A 61 6.63 20.50 -19.84
CA LEU A 61 5.50 19.76 -19.28
C LEU A 61 4.16 20.13 -19.96
N ALA A 62 3.94 21.41 -20.25
CA ALA A 62 2.69 21.86 -20.89
C ALA A 62 2.54 21.30 -22.32
N GLU A 63 3.63 21.20 -23.06
CA GLU A 63 3.65 20.51 -24.37
C GLU A 63 3.32 19.04 -24.22
N ALA A 64 3.95 18.35 -23.25
CA ALA A 64 3.71 16.93 -23.04
C ALA A 64 2.24 16.65 -22.68
N ILE A 65 1.64 17.45 -21.81
CA ILE A 65 0.22 17.34 -21.43
C ILE A 65 -0.67 17.56 -22.66
N LYS A 66 -0.42 18.59 -23.47
CA LYS A 66 -1.19 18.83 -24.71
C LYS A 66 -1.07 17.69 -25.70
N ARG A 67 0.14 17.16 -25.89
CA ARG A 67 0.41 16.02 -26.81
C ARG A 67 -0.22 14.73 -26.33
N SER A 68 -0.42 14.54 -25.02
CA SER A 68 -1.10 13.36 -24.47
C SER A 68 -2.60 13.36 -24.78
N GLY A 69 -3.15 14.49 -25.17
CA GLY A 69 -4.58 14.63 -25.39
C GLY A 69 -5.41 14.69 -24.10
N LEU A 70 -4.79 15.00 -22.96
CA LEU A 70 -5.49 15.13 -21.68
C LEU A 70 -6.58 16.21 -21.76
N GLN A 71 -7.79 15.84 -21.35
CA GLN A 71 -8.99 16.67 -21.37
C GLN A 71 -9.77 16.56 -20.05
N ASP A 72 -10.76 17.42 -19.88
CA ASP A 72 -11.68 17.40 -18.74
C ASP A 72 -12.29 16.02 -18.53
N GLY A 73 -12.40 15.60 -17.29
CA GLY A 73 -13.01 14.34 -16.89
C GLY A 73 -12.14 13.08 -17.05
N MET A 74 -10.98 13.17 -17.71
CA MET A 74 -10.07 12.04 -17.89
C MET A 74 -9.40 11.60 -16.59
N THR A 75 -8.83 10.39 -16.59
CA THR A 75 -8.12 9.81 -15.45
C THR A 75 -6.61 9.98 -15.61
N ILE A 76 -5.99 10.53 -14.58
CA ILE A 76 -4.52 10.65 -14.47
C ILE A 76 -4.00 9.79 -13.32
N SER A 77 -2.78 9.25 -13.48
CA SER A 77 -2.17 8.43 -12.43
C SER A 77 -0.76 8.88 -12.05
N PHE A 78 -0.43 8.60 -10.78
CA PHE A 78 0.83 8.91 -10.13
C PHE A 78 1.23 7.78 -9.17
N HIS A 79 2.49 7.81 -8.69
CA HIS A 79 3.06 6.76 -7.86
C HIS A 79 3.82 7.34 -6.68
N HIS A 80 3.68 6.73 -5.50
CA HIS A 80 4.29 7.23 -4.27
C HIS A 80 5.72 6.71 -4.00
N HIS A 81 6.42 6.20 -5.03
CA HIS A 81 7.80 5.73 -4.86
C HIS A 81 8.80 6.85 -4.52
N LEU A 82 8.49 8.12 -4.87
CA LEU A 82 9.25 9.30 -4.44
C LEU A 82 8.90 9.74 -2.99
N ARG A 83 7.93 9.09 -2.36
CA ARG A 83 7.55 9.24 -0.94
C ARG A 83 7.24 10.70 -0.54
N ASN A 84 7.68 11.12 0.65
CA ASN A 84 7.47 12.49 1.14
C ASN A 84 8.40 13.52 0.48
N GLY A 85 9.27 13.11 -0.43
CA GLY A 85 10.11 13.98 -1.24
C GLY A 85 9.51 14.33 -2.60
N ASP A 86 8.35 13.77 -2.97
CA ASP A 86 7.76 13.92 -4.30
C ASP A 86 7.39 15.37 -4.63
N ALA A 87 7.90 15.87 -5.76
CA ALA A 87 7.48 17.11 -6.38
C ALA A 87 6.83 16.89 -7.76
N VAL A 88 6.75 15.64 -8.26
CA VAL A 88 6.19 15.32 -9.57
C VAL A 88 4.70 15.66 -9.62
N LEU A 89 3.91 15.06 -8.69
CA LEU A 89 2.47 15.31 -8.63
C LEU A 89 2.15 16.80 -8.44
N PRO A 90 2.75 17.52 -7.45
CA PRO A 90 2.50 18.95 -7.29
C PRO A 90 2.81 19.79 -8.53
N THR A 91 3.89 19.49 -9.24
CA THR A 91 4.30 20.22 -10.44
C THR A 91 3.32 19.98 -11.60
N ILE A 92 2.85 18.74 -11.75
CA ILE A 92 1.91 18.40 -12.83
C ILE A 92 0.53 18.97 -12.57
N ILE A 93 0.02 18.93 -11.33
CA ILE A 93 -1.27 19.57 -10.98
C ILE A 93 -1.26 21.05 -11.32
N LYS A 94 -0.18 21.78 -10.99
CA LYS A 94 -0.05 23.20 -11.36
C LYS A 94 -0.11 23.40 -12.88
N ALA A 95 0.63 22.62 -13.65
CA ALA A 95 0.63 22.72 -15.11
C ALA A 95 -0.74 22.38 -15.72
N ILE A 96 -1.47 21.42 -15.16
CA ILE A 96 -2.85 21.07 -15.54
C ILE A 96 -3.79 22.25 -15.27
N GLU A 97 -3.68 22.89 -14.11
CA GLU A 97 -4.47 24.06 -13.75
C GLU A 97 -4.20 25.28 -14.66
N GLU A 98 -2.93 25.52 -15.01
CA GLU A 98 -2.54 26.55 -15.97
C GLU A 98 -3.12 26.30 -17.37
N LEU A 99 -3.35 25.05 -17.74
CA LEU A 99 -4.00 24.67 -19.00
C LEU A 99 -5.53 24.72 -18.92
N GLY A 100 -6.10 24.97 -17.74
CA GLY A 100 -7.53 25.10 -17.52
C GLY A 100 -8.31 23.80 -17.51
N ILE A 101 -7.63 22.63 -17.42
CA ILE A 101 -8.25 21.29 -17.41
C ILE A 101 -8.87 21.02 -16.05
N LYS A 102 -10.08 20.45 -16.02
CA LYS A 102 -10.90 20.26 -14.82
C LYS A 102 -11.58 18.90 -14.74
N GLY A 103 -12.13 18.58 -13.57
CA GLY A 103 -12.97 17.42 -13.35
C GLY A 103 -12.25 16.08 -13.44
N LEU A 104 -10.93 16.06 -13.31
CA LEU A 104 -10.12 14.85 -13.48
C LEU A 104 -10.37 13.83 -12.37
N THR A 105 -10.23 12.56 -12.74
CA THR A 105 -10.06 11.46 -11.79
C THR A 105 -8.57 11.28 -11.50
N LEU A 106 -8.19 11.37 -10.23
CA LEU A 106 -6.83 11.14 -9.76
C LEU A 106 -6.71 9.70 -9.25
N ALA A 107 -5.84 8.89 -9.87
CA ALA A 107 -5.65 7.48 -9.52
C ALA A 107 -4.20 7.17 -9.06
N PRO A 108 -3.70 7.76 -7.97
CA PRO A 108 -2.35 7.52 -7.47
C PRO A 108 -2.28 6.19 -6.72
N SER A 109 -1.09 5.61 -6.64
CA SER A 109 -0.87 4.42 -5.80
C SER A 109 -1.02 4.72 -4.30
N SER A 110 -0.69 5.94 -3.84
CA SER A 110 -1.01 6.48 -2.51
C SER A 110 -0.74 7.98 -2.48
N LEU A 111 -1.38 8.72 -1.56
CA LEU A 111 -1.16 10.14 -1.31
C LEU A 111 -0.50 10.34 0.05
N THR A 112 0.59 11.11 0.07
CA THR A 112 1.38 11.43 1.26
C THR A 112 1.27 12.92 1.60
N ASP A 113 1.90 13.36 2.67
CA ASP A 113 1.93 14.79 3.05
C ASP A 113 2.60 15.69 1.98
N ALA A 114 3.44 15.14 1.09
CA ALA A 114 4.00 15.88 -0.04
C ALA A 114 2.94 16.32 -1.07
N HIS A 115 1.75 15.75 -1.02
CA HIS A 115 0.70 15.92 -2.01
C HIS A 115 -0.45 16.84 -1.54
N GLU A 116 -0.25 17.68 -0.52
CA GLU A 116 -1.30 18.56 0.06
C GLU A 116 -2.00 19.44 -0.96
N ILE A 117 -1.33 19.81 -2.06
CA ILE A 117 -1.91 20.55 -3.19
C ILE A 117 -3.18 19.89 -3.76
N VAL A 118 -3.33 18.56 -3.60
CA VAL A 118 -4.51 17.83 -4.08
C VAL A 118 -5.78 18.31 -3.38
N ALA A 119 -5.73 18.64 -2.08
CA ALA A 119 -6.87 19.19 -1.36
C ALA A 119 -7.37 20.49 -2.01
N ASP A 120 -6.45 21.38 -2.36
CA ASP A 120 -6.79 22.63 -3.04
C ASP A 120 -7.24 22.40 -4.49
N ALA A 121 -6.65 21.43 -5.20
CA ALA A 121 -7.09 21.05 -6.54
C ALA A 121 -8.52 20.49 -6.56
N VAL A 122 -8.93 19.76 -5.52
CA VAL A 122 -10.31 19.34 -5.32
C VAL A 122 -11.21 20.55 -5.12
N ARG A 123 -10.86 21.47 -4.20
CA ARG A 123 -11.64 22.70 -3.93
C ARG A 123 -11.80 23.60 -5.16
N ARG A 124 -10.80 23.60 -6.07
CA ARG A 124 -10.85 24.34 -7.34
C ARG A 124 -11.55 23.59 -8.48
N GLY A 125 -11.95 22.34 -8.26
CA GLY A 125 -12.62 21.49 -9.26
C GLY A 125 -11.67 20.93 -10.34
N THR A 126 -10.36 21.01 -10.13
CA THR A 126 -9.37 20.35 -11.00
C THR A 126 -9.47 18.82 -10.84
N ILE A 127 -9.59 18.35 -9.60
CA ILE A 127 -9.80 16.94 -9.25
C ILE A 127 -11.22 16.75 -8.74
N ALA A 128 -11.97 15.82 -9.34
CA ALA A 128 -13.35 15.51 -8.96
C ALA A 128 -13.48 14.13 -8.28
N ARG A 129 -12.57 13.19 -8.55
CA ARG A 129 -12.59 11.82 -8.02
C ARG A 129 -11.19 11.38 -7.63
N ILE A 130 -11.10 10.50 -6.64
CA ILE A 130 -9.83 9.92 -6.17
C ILE A 130 -9.98 8.41 -6.01
N HIS A 131 -9.06 7.65 -6.64
CA HIS A 131 -8.80 6.24 -6.42
C HIS A 131 -7.39 6.10 -5.86
N THR A 132 -7.22 5.55 -4.66
CA THR A 132 -5.90 5.48 -4.02
C THR A 132 -5.81 4.31 -3.04
N SER A 133 -4.61 3.94 -2.59
CA SER A 133 -4.48 3.00 -1.48
C SER A 133 -4.47 3.68 -0.11
N GLY A 134 -4.38 4.99 -0.07
CA GLY A 134 -4.39 5.72 1.20
C GLY A 134 -4.15 7.20 1.02
N VAL A 135 -4.48 7.95 2.07
CA VAL A 135 -4.32 9.40 2.14
C VAL A 135 -3.84 9.83 3.51
N ARG A 136 -3.14 10.97 3.57
CA ARG A 136 -2.64 11.56 4.81
C ARG A 136 -2.82 13.07 4.81
N GLY A 137 -2.52 13.70 5.95
CA GLY A 137 -2.48 15.15 6.09
C GLY A 137 -3.83 15.82 5.82
N GLU A 138 -3.79 16.97 5.17
CA GLU A 138 -4.99 17.78 4.88
C GLU A 138 -5.97 17.08 3.94
N ILE A 139 -5.48 16.27 2.99
CA ILE A 139 -6.35 15.51 2.08
C ILE A 139 -7.27 14.58 2.87
N GLY A 140 -6.71 13.85 3.85
CA GLY A 140 -7.50 12.95 4.69
C GLY A 140 -8.54 13.70 5.52
N ARG A 141 -8.16 14.83 6.13
CA ARG A 141 -9.09 15.69 6.89
C ARG A 141 -10.20 16.25 6.00
N MET A 142 -9.84 16.75 4.81
CA MET A 142 -10.79 17.26 3.82
C MET A 142 -11.84 16.20 3.44
N ILE A 143 -11.40 14.98 3.13
CA ILE A 143 -12.30 13.88 2.79
C ILE A 143 -13.19 13.54 3.99
N SER A 144 -12.63 13.39 5.20
CA SER A 144 -13.40 13.06 6.40
C SER A 144 -14.46 14.10 6.77
N ARG A 145 -14.29 15.36 6.36
CA ARG A 145 -15.29 16.45 6.51
C ARG A 145 -16.33 16.49 5.39
N GLY A 146 -16.25 15.60 4.39
CA GLY A 146 -17.18 15.56 3.27
C GLY A 146 -17.00 16.71 2.28
N GLU A 147 -15.77 17.24 2.11
CA GLU A 147 -15.51 18.31 1.14
C GLU A 147 -15.42 17.79 -0.31
N MET A 148 -15.42 16.47 -0.52
CA MET A 148 -15.53 15.85 -1.85
C MET A 148 -16.98 15.51 -2.16
N GLU A 149 -17.45 15.84 -3.36
CA GLU A 149 -18.79 15.50 -3.83
C GLU A 149 -18.94 13.98 -4.05
N ILE A 150 -17.89 13.32 -4.51
CA ILE A 150 -17.86 11.88 -4.80
C ILE A 150 -16.97 11.19 -3.79
N PRO A 151 -17.46 10.13 -3.11
CA PRO A 151 -16.67 9.37 -2.16
C PRO A 151 -15.35 8.84 -2.74
N VAL A 152 -14.26 8.91 -1.95
CA VAL A 152 -12.97 8.36 -2.36
C VAL A 152 -13.04 6.82 -2.39
N MET A 153 -12.39 6.21 -3.38
CA MET A 153 -12.21 4.77 -3.45
C MET A 153 -10.83 4.39 -2.90
N ILE A 154 -10.81 3.60 -1.83
CA ILE A 154 -9.57 3.08 -1.23
C ILE A 154 -9.39 1.62 -1.66
N HIS A 155 -8.29 1.35 -2.35
CA HIS A 155 -7.91 0.01 -2.80
C HIS A 155 -6.76 -0.55 -1.96
N SER A 156 -6.59 -1.87 -1.92
CA SER A 156 -5.28 -2.43 -1.56
C SER A 156 -4.28 -2.24 -2.71
N HIS A 157 -3.00 -2.53 -2.48
CA HIS A 157 -2.00 -2.45 -3.55
C HIS A 157 -2.28 -3.45 -4.67
N GLY A 158 -2.62 -4.69 -4.33
CA GLY A 158 -3.04 -5.71 -5.28
C GLY A 158 -4.39 -5.38 -5.92
N GLY A 159 -5.33 -4.85 -5.14
CA GLY A 159 -6.66 -4.42 -5.60
C GLY A 159 -6.59 -3.29 -6.63
N ARG A 160 -5.71 -2.28 -6.43
CA ARG A 160 -5.49 -1.21 -7.42
C ARG A 160 -4.90 -1.76 -8.72
N ALA A 161 -3.87 -2.63 -8.62
CA ALA A 161 -3.28 -3.26 -9.80
C ALA A 161 -4.33 -4.07 -10.57
N ARG A 162 -5.12 -4.87 -9.86
CA ARG A 162 -6.25 -5.61 -10.41
C ARG A 162 -7.25 -4.68 -11.12
N ALA A 163 -7.70 -3.62 -10.44
CA ALA A 163 -8.71 -2.71 -10.98
C ALA A 163 -8.25 -2.01 -12.27
N ILE A 164 -6.96 -1.70 -12.40
CA ILE A 164 -6.37 -1.15 -13.63
C ILE A 164 -6.29 -2.22 -14.72
N GLU A 165 -5.80 -3.42 -14.41
CA GLU A 165 -5.67 -4.51 -15.38
C GLU A 165 -7.02 -4.99 -15.91
N GLU A 166 -8.08 -4.90 -15.10
CA GLU A 166 -9.46 -5.21 -15.48
C GLU A 166 -10.17 -4.07 -16.22
N GLY A 167 -9.56 -2.88 -16.27
CA GLY A 167 -10.16 -1.69 -16.87
C GLY A 167 -11.20 -0.98 -16.01
N ARG A 168 -11.41 -1.37 -14.74
CA ARG A 168 -12.27 -0.64 -13.79
C ARG A 168 -11.70 0.74 -13.47
N ILE A 169 -10.37 0.86 -13.39
CA ILE A 169 -9.65 2.13 -13.43
C ILE A 169 -9.02 2.24 -14.81
N SER A 170 -9.65 2.98 -15.70
CA SER A 170 -9.09 3.27 -17.02
C SER A 170 -8.21 4.51 -16.95
N VAL A 171 -6.90 4.32 -16.88
CA VAL A 171 -5.93 5.43 -16.84
C VAL A 171 -5.74 6.01 -18.25
N ASP A 172 -6.12 7.27 -18.46
CA ASP A 172 -5.91 7.94 -19.74
C ASP A 172 -4.47 8.41 -19.90
N VAL A 173 -3.92 9.07 -18.86
CA VAL A 173 -2.52 9.54 -18.87
C VAL A 173 -1.83 9.16 -17.57
N ALA A 174 -0.74 8.40 -17.66
CA ALA A 174 0.14 8.09 -16.55
C ALA A 174 1.37 9.01 -16.54
N PHE A 175 1.59 9.70 -15.42
CA PHE A 175 2.80 10.49 -15.18
C PHE A 175 3.74 9.70 -14.26
N LEU A 176 4.86 9.26 -14.81
CA LEU A 176 5.80 8.38 -14.14
C LEU A 176 7.08 9.13 -13.80
N GLY A 177 7.29 9.39 -12.51
CA GLY A 177 8.56 9.94 -12.01
C GLY A 177 9.67 8.91 -12.19
N ALA A 178 10.71 9.25 -12.97
CA ALA A 178 11.83 8.37 -13.26
C ALA A 178 13.14 9.03 -12.81
N PRO A 179 13.78 8.59 -11.73
CA PRO A 179 15.09 9.10 -11.29
C PRO A 179 16.16 9.11 -12.38
N THR A 180 16.11 8.17 -13.31
CA THR A 180 16.90 8.20 -14.55
C THR A 180 16.06 7.67 -15.72
N CYS A 181 16.11 8.39 -16.83
CA CYS A 181 15.50 7.98 -18.10
C CYS A 181 16.52 8.15 -19.23
N ASP A 182 16.55 7.25 -20.22
CA ASP A 182 17.36 7.47 -21.41
C ASP A 182 16.58 8.18 -22.52
N THR A 183 17.29 8.65 -23.55
CA THR A 183 16.70 9.41 -24.68
C THR A 183 15.70 8.60 -25.51
N MET A 184 15.64 7.28 -25.33
CA MET A 184 14.64 6.40 -25.94
C MET A 184 13.42 6.16 -25.04
N GLY A 185 13.51 6.43 -23.74
CA GLY A 185 12.43 6.27 -22.77
C GLY A 185 12.53 5.04 -21.87
N ASN A 186 13.67 4.34 -21.81
CA ASN A 186 13.89 3.36 -20.77
C ASN A 186 14.06 4.05 -19.43
N MET A 187 13.42 3.55 -18.38
CA MET A 187 13.38 4.16 -17.05
C MET A 187 13.96 3.23 -15.99
N THR A 188 14.66 3.79 -15.03
CA THR A 188 15.06 3.11 -13.80
C THR A 188 14.87 4.02 -12.58
N GLY A 189 14.50 3.42 -11.44
CA GLY A 189 14.42 4.09 -10.15
C GLY A 189 15.71 4.01 -9.34
N SER A 190 16.67 3.17 -9.71
CA SER A 190 17.82 2.82 -8.88
C SER A 190 19.04 3.73 -9.03
N THR A 191 19.03 4.70 -9.99
CA THR A 191 20.15 5.61 -10.25
C THR A 191 19.68 7.06 -10.38
N GLY A 192 20.63 8.00 -10.34
CA GLY A 192 20.35 9.44 -10.41
C GLY A 192 20.23 10.10 -9.03
N LYS A 193 20.16 11.44 -9.03
CA LYS A 193 20.09 12.24 -7.79
C LYS A 193 18.82 12.03 -6.97
N SER A 194 17.74 11.61 -7.63
CA SER A 194 16.44 11.32 -7.03
C SER A 194 16.16 9.82 -6.92
N ALA A 195 17.21 8.99 -6.91
CA ALA A 195 17.08 7.53 -6.84
C ALA A 195 16.16 7.09 -5.70
N CYS A 196 15.18 6.25 -6.02
CA CYS A 196 14.12 5.78 -5.12
C CYS A 196 14.04 4.25 -5.02
N GLY A 197 14.88 3.53 -5.80
CA GLY A 197 14.86 2.06 -5.89
C GLY A 197 13.88 1.57 -6.96
N THR A 198 12.92 0.74 -6.58
CA THR A 198 11.98 0.10 -7.50
C THR A 198 10.84 1.03 -7.96
N LEU A 199 10.33 0.77 -9.17
CA LEU A 199 9.17 1.44 -9.76
C LEU A 199 7.94 0.50 -9.86
N GLY A 200 7.82 -0.46 -8.95
CA GLY A 200 6.87 -1.57 -9.04
C GLY A 200 5.40 -1.18 -9.25
N TYR A 201 4.93 -0.11 -8.59
CA TYR A 201 3.56 0.38 -8.82
C TYR A 201 3.40 1.03 -10.19
N ALA A 202 4.44 1.73 -10.67
CA ALA A 202 4.40 2.44 -11.94
C ALA A 202 4.36 1.51 -13.16
N GLN A 203 4.88 0.28 -13.01
CA GLN A 203 4.87 -0.72 -14.09
C GLN A 203 3.46 -1.09 -14.55
N ILE A 204 2.49 -1.17 -13.63
CA ILE A 204 1.09 -1.48 -13.96
C ILE A 204 0.49 -0.38 -14.83
N ASP A 205 0.69 0.86 -14.44
CA ASP A 205 0.16 2.02 -15.17
C ASP A 205 0.86 2.15 -16.53
N ALA A 206 2.17 1.93 -16.59
CA ALA A 206 2.92 1.95 -17.84
C ALA A 206 2.37 0.95 -18.88
N ARG A 207 1.92 -0.23 -18.44
CA ARG A 207 1.36 -1.26 -19.33
C ARG A 207 -0.08 -0.96 -19.75
N ASN A 208 -0.86 -0.28 -18.92
CA ASN A 208 -2.32 -0.19 -19.08
C ASN A 208 -2.82 1.23 -19.40
N ALA A 209 -2.04 2.28 -19.15
CA ALA A 209 -2.46 3.65 -19.46
C ALA A 209 -2.57 3.90 -20.97
N GLY A 210 -3.50 4.75 -21.36
CA GLY A 210 -3.66 5.20 -22.74
C GLY A 210 -2.43 5.94 -23.27
N HIS A 211 -1.80 6.77 -22.42
CA HIS A 211 -0.60 7.53 -22.72
C HIS A 211 0.33 7.59 -21.50
N VAL A 212 1.63 7.41 -21.71
CA VAL A 212 2.65 7.40 -20.65
C VAL A 212 3.67 8.51 -20.84
N ILE A 213 3.81 9.36 -19.85
CA ILE A 213 4.79 10.44 -19.80
C ILE A 213 5.83 10.11 -18.72
N ALA A 214 7.07 9.86 -19.13
CA ALA A 214 8.20 9.78 -18.22
C ALA A 214 8.62 11.20 -17.81
N VAL A 215 8.61 11.48 -16.52
CA VAL A 215 9.10 12.74 -15.93
C VAL A 215 10.41 12.44 -15.25
N THR A 216 11.51 13.04 -15.70
CA THR A 216 12.86 12.76 -15.19
C THR A 216 13.64 14.03 -14.91
N ASP A 217 14.53 13.97 -13.92
CA ASP A 217 15.52 15.01 -13.63
C ASP A 217 16.96 14.56 -13.97
N ASN A 218 17.09 13.40 -14.64
CA ASN A 218 18.35 12.85 -15.12
C ASN A 218 18.13 12.10 -16.44
N LEU A 219 18.26 12.83 -17.55
CA LEU A 219 18.17 12.27 -18.89
C LEU A 219 19.57 11.87 -19.38
N VAL A 220 19.75 10.62 -19.74
CA VAL A 220 21.02 10.06 -20.23
C VAL A 220 20.90 9.58 -21.68
N GLU A 221 22.03 9.45 -22.37
CA GLU A 221 22.04 8.84 -23.72
C GLU A 221 21.70 7.35 -23.65
N ALA A 222 20.95 6.88 -24.66
CA ALA A 222 20.63 5.46 -24.78
C ALA A 222 21.86 4.64 -25.27
N PRO A 223 21.96 3.36 -24.86
CA PRO A 223 21.05 2.63 -23.97
C PRO A 223 21.32 2.92 -22.50
N LEU A 224 20.27 2.84 -21.67
CA LEU A 224 20.40 2.92 -20.22
C LEU A 224 21.34 1.79 -19.71
N PRO A 225 22.47 2.12 -19.03
CA PRO A 225 23.47 1.13 -18.65
C PRO A 225 23.13 0.30 -17.42
N HIS A 226 21.90 0.43 -16.90
CA HIS A 226 21.43 -0.18 -15.67
C HIS A 226 20.19 -1.02 -15.89
N HIS A 227 19.69 -1.64 -14.83
CA HIS A 227 18.40 -2.33 -14.82
C HIS A 227 17.29 -1.41 -15.35
N ILE A 228 16.49 -1.92 -16.27
CA ILE A 228 15.34 -1.21 -16.85
C ILE A 228 14.07 -1.65 -16.11
N SER A 229 13.54 -0.75 -15.28
CA SER A 229 12.26 -0.97 -14.57
C SER A 229 11.07 -0.86 -15.53
N ILE A 230 11.07 0.13 -16.42
CA ILE A 230 10.03 0.35 -17.43
C ILE A 230 10.70 0.54 -18.78
N PRO A 231 10.43 -0.37 -19.75
CA PRO A 231 11.08 -0.32 -21.05
C PRO A 231 10.45 0.74 -21.96
N GLN A 232 11.25 1.28 -22.84
CA GLN A 232 10.93 2.38 -23.75
C GLN A 232 9.64 2.20 -24.56
N TYR A 233 9.29 0.98 -24.92
CA TYR A 233 8.09 0.73 -25.74
C TYR A 233 6.78 0.95 -25.01
N LEU A 234 6.83 1.11 -23.68
CA LEU A 234 5.70 1.50 -22.83
C LEU A 234 5.60 3.02 -22.63
N VAL A 235 6.62 3.79 -23.01
CA VAL A 235 6.72 5.23 -22.80
C VAL A 235 6.45 5.99 -24.07
N ASP A 236 5.50 6.91 -24.06
CA ASP A 236 5.11 7.71 -25.23
C ASP A 236 5.88 9.03 -25.29
N GLN A 237 6.13 9.66 -24.13
CA GLN A 237 6.83 10.93 -24.05
C GLN A 237 7.79 10.98 -22.87
N ILE A 238 8.78 11.86 -22.97
CA ILE A 238 9.76 12.15 -21.92
C ILE A 238 9.76 13.65 -21.67
N VAL A 239 9.72 14.04 -20.42
CA VAL A 239 9.87 15.43 -19.97
C VAL A 239 11.03 15.52 -19.01
N LEU A 240 12.00 16.37 -19.34
CA LEU A 240 13.10 16.72 -18.44
C LEU A 240 12.63 17.87 -17.53
N VAL A 241 12.78 17.69 -16.24
CA VAL A 241 12.50 18.69 -15.19
C VAL A 241 13.76 18.96 -14.37
N ASP A 242 13.79 20.08 -13.64
CA ASP A 242 14.96 20.43 -12.82
C ASP A 242 15.15 19.48 -11.64
N SER A 243 14.05 19.02 -11.05
CA SER A 243 14.04 18.10 -9.91
C SER A 243 12.75 17.30 -9.83
N LEU A 244 12.85 16.02 -9.46
CA LEU A 244 11.70 15.20 -9.08
C LEU A 244 11.26 15.43 -7.63
N GLY A 245 12.08 16.15 -6.84
CA GLY A 245 11.76 16.48 -5.46
C GLY A 245 12.96 16.52 -4.53
N ASP A 246 12.72 16.39 -3.24
CA ASP A 246 13.74 16.40 -2.20
C ASP A 246 14.34 15.00 -2.01
N ALA A 247 15.56 14.80 -2.51
CA ALA A 247 16.27 13.53 -2.47
C ALA A 247 16.43 12.97 -1.03
N SER A 248 16.59 13.84 -0.03
CA SER A 248 16.73 13.43 1.38
C SER A 248 15.45 12.84 1.97
N ARG A 249 14.30 13.15 1.38
CA ARG A 249 12.98 12.65 1.75
C ARG A 249 12.47 11.57 0.80
N ILE A 250 13.07 11.41 -0.37
CA ILE A 250 12.83 10.32 -1.31
C ILE A 250 13.47 9.04 -0.79
N ALA A 251 14.80 9.02 -0.67
CA ALA A 251 15.55 7.94 -0.05
C ALA A 251 15.94 8.36 1.38
N SER A 252 14.97 8.29 2.30
CA SER A 252 15.22 8.62 3.71
C SER A 252 16.31 7.72 4.30
N GLY A 253 16.98 8.20 5.36
CA GLY A 253 17.99 7.42 6.08
C GLY A 253 17.43 6.08 6.59
N PRO A 254 18.30 5.16 7.02
CA PRO A 254 17.92 3.78 7.33
C PRO A 254 16.81 3.72 8.37
N ALA A 255 15.85 2.86 8.12
CA ALA A 255 14.79 2.56 9.08
C ALA A 255 15.42 2.08 10.40
N ARG A 256 15.01 2.68 11.52
CA ARG A 256 15.62 2.41 12.83
C ARG A 256 14.74 1.47 13.63
N ILE A 257 15.36 0.44 14.21
CA ILE A 257 14.70 -0.40 15.21
C ILE A 257 14.31 0.48 16.40
N SER A 258 13.08 0.33 16.85
CA SER A 258 12.59 1.04 18.03
C SER A 258 13.42 0.68 19.26
N LYS A 259 13.69 1.69 20.10
CA LYS A 259 14.27 1.49 21.45
C LYS A 259 13.20 1.59 22.54
N ASP A 260 11.98 1.86 22.16
CA ASP A 260 10.85 1.92 23.08
C ASP A 260 10.57 0.52 23.69
N PRO A 261 10.57 0.38 25.02
CA PRO A 261 10.35 -0.90 25.68
C PRO A 261 9.00 -1.56 25.30
N VAL A 262 7.96 -0.78 25.02
CA VAL A 262 6.65 -1.28 24.59
C VAL A 262 6.79 -1.98 23.24
N ASN A 263 7.39 -1.30 22.24
CA ASN A 263 7.62 -1.87 20.92
C ASN A 263 8.55 -3.09 20.94
N LEU A 264 9.57 -3.08 21.80
CA LEU A 264 10.47 -4.23 21.95
C LEU A 264 9.76 -5.44 22.55
N ARG A 265 8.86 -5.22 23.53
CA ARG A 265 8.06 -6.31 24.13
C ARG A 265 7.05 -6.88 23.13
N ILE A 266 6.40 -6.04 22.35
CA ILE A 266 5.53 -6.47 21.24
C ILE A 266 6.33 -7.35 20.27
N ALA A 267 7.51 -6.89 19.87
CA ALA A 267 8.36 -7.61 18.93
C ALA A 267 8.85 -8.96 19.49
N GLU A 268 9.18 -9.05 20.76
CA GLU A 268 9.55 -10.27 21.44
C GLU A 268 8.38 -11.27 21.45
N ASN A 269 7.19 -10.82 21.87
CA ASN A 269 5.99 -11.66 21.86
C ASN A 269 5.64 -12.16 20.46
N ALA A 270 5.74 -11.29 19.42
CA ALA A 270 5.48 -11.67 18.04
C ALA A 270 6.50 -12.68 17.51
N PHE A 271 7.77 -12.45 17.80
CA PHE A 271 8.84 -13.40 17.42
C PHE A 271 8.67 -14.75 18.11
N ASP A 272 8.35 -14.78 19.40
CA ASP A 272 8.12 -16.04 20.13
C ASP A 272 6.96 -16.84 19.52
N LEU A 273 5.88 -16.15 19.09
CA LEU A 273 4.78 -16.80 18.36
C LEU A 273 5.22 -17.35 17.00
N ILE A 274 5.99 -16.56 16.22
CA ILE A 274 6.55 -17.03 14.93
C ILE A 274 7.42 -18.25 15.14
N ARG A 275 8.27 -18.24 16.16
CA ARG A 275 9.12 -19.39 16.51
C ARG A 275 8.29 -20.61 16.90
N ALA A 276 7.26 -20.43 17.73
CA ALA A 276 6.37 -21.51 18.18
C ALA A 276 5.56 -22.11 17.03
N SER A 277 5.24 -21.33 15.99
CA SER A 277 4.52 -21.80 14.80
C SER A 277 5.29 -22.83 13.98
N GLY A 278 6.62 -22.87 14.11
CA GLY A 278 7.49 -23.77 13.34
C GLY A 278 7.70 -23.34 11.87
N LEU A 279 7.27 -22.14 11.46
CA LEU A 279 7.39 -21.67 10.07
C LEU A 279 8.77 -21.10 9.72
N LEU A 280 9.64 -20.79 10.70
CA LEU A 280 11.02 -20.35 10.44
C LEU A 280 11.93 -21.55 10.18
N VAL A 281 11.88 -22.04 8.95
CA VAL A 281 12.67 -23.16 8.45
C VAL A 281 13.34 -22.82 7.12
N ASP A 282 14.24 -23.66 6.63
CA ASP A 282 14.85 -23.48 5.31
C ASP A 282 13.78 -23.33 4.22
N GLY A 283 13.95 -22.31 3.38
CA GLY A 283 13.02 -21.96 2.33
C GLY A 283 11.84 -21.10 2.76
N CYS A 284 11.71 -20.73 4.06
CA CYS A 284 10.62 -19.86 4.54
C CYS A 284 10.58 -18.51 3.84
N SER A 285 9.39 -17.94 3.76
CA SER A 285 9.16 -16.60 3.22
C SER A 285 8.65 -15.64 4.30
N PHE A 286 9.07 -14.37 4.20
CA PHE A 286 8.84 -13.41 5.26
C PHE A 286 8.55 -12.00 4.74
N GLN A 287 7.55 -11.35 5.33
CA GLN A 287 7.30 -9.93 5.13
C GLN A 287 7.13 -9.21 6.46
N VAL A 288 7.69 -8.01 6.54
CA VAL A 288 7.58 -7.15 7.72
C VAL A 288 7.39 -5.71 7.31
N GLY A 289 6.55 -4.98 8.05
CA GLY A 289 6.40 -3.53 7.85
C GLY A 289 7.63 -2.73 8.29
N ALA A 290 7.76 -1.49 7.79
CA ALA A 290 8.85 -0.58 8.14
C ALA A 290 8.67 0.11 9.52
N GLY A 291 7.62 -0.17 10.27
CA GLY A 291 7.34 0.39 11.60
C GLY A 291 8.29 -0.12 12.69
N GLY A 292 8.44 0.64 13.77
CA GLY A 292 9.44 0.37 14.82
C GLY A 292 9.32 -1.02 15.48
N ALA A 293 8.12 -1.48 15.85
CA ALA A 293 7.89 -2.82 16.41
C ALA A 293 8.14 -3.90 15.36
N SER A 294 7.61 -3.73 14.14
CA SER A 294 7.78 -4.69 13.04
C SER A 294 9.25 -4.88 12.67
N LEU A 295 10.03 -3.79 12.61
CA LEU A 295 11.47 -3.88 12.32
C LEU A 295 12.24 -4.57 13.45
N ALA A 296 11.79 -4.44 14.71
CA ALA A 296 12.37 -5.17 15.83
C ALA A 296 12.10 -6.70 15.72
N VAL A 297 10.93 -7.10 15.21
CA VAL A 297 10.64 -8.51 14.87
C VAL A 297 11.64 -9.03 13.84
N ALA A 298 11.90 -8.26 12.77
CA ALA A 298 12.89 -8.65 11.75
C ALA A 298 14.28 -8.89 12.37
N LYS A 299 14.66 -8.10 13.38
CA LYS A 299 15.92 -8.31 14.11
C LYS A 299 15.95 -9.67 14.81
N TYR A 300 14.91 -10.02 15.55
CA TYR A 300 14.86 -11.33 16.23
C TYR A 300 14.84 -12.50 15.23
N VAL A 301 14.12 -12.34 14.11
CA VAL A 301 14.12 -13.33 13.02
C VAL A 301 15.52 -13.50 12.43
N ARG A 302 16.23 -12.39 12.13
CA ARG A 302 17.61 -12.41 11.62
C ARG A 302 18.57 -13.14 12.56
N ASP A 303 18.51 -12.79 13.87
CA ASP A 303 19.39 -13.39 14.88
C ASP A 303 19.12 -14.90 14.99
N TYR A 304 17.85 -15.32 14.99
CA TYR A 304 17.46 -16.73 15.03
C TYR A 304 17.87 -17.50 13.77
N MET A 305 17.68 -16.92 12.57
CA MET A 305 18.09 -17.55 11.32
C MET A 305 19.62 -17.77 11.29
N ARG A 306 20.40 -16.80 11.77
CA ARG A 306 21.86 -16.94 11.92
C ARG A 306 22.23 -18.06 12.89
N GLU A 307 21.64 -18.06 14.09
CA GLU A 307 21.91 -19.07 15.13
C GLU A 307 21.63 -20.48 14.65
N ARG A 308 20.54 -20.64 13.89
CA ARG A 308 20.07 -21.95 13.40
C ARG A 308 20.55 -22.30 12.00
N SER A 309 21.33 -21.42 11.36
CA SER A 309 21.79 -21.60 9.97
C SER A 309 20.64 -21.80 8.98
N ILE A 310 19.51 -21.10 9.21
CA ILE A 310 18.34 -21.13 8.33
C ILE A 310 18.56 -20.17 7.17
N GLN A 311 18.30 -20.63 5.94
CA GLN A 311 18.25 -19.80 4.74
C GLN A 311 16.81 -19.74 4.22
N GLY A 312 16.14 -18.58 4.37
CA GLY A 312 14.82 -18.33 3.82
C GLY A 312 14.78 -18.36 2.29
N GLY A 313 13.62 -18.64 1.75
CA GLY A 313 13.36 -18.61 0.31
C GLY A 313 13.34 -17.18 -0.22
N PHE A 314 12.47 -16.34 0.33
CA PHE A 314 12.40 -14.94 -0.08
C PHE A 314 11.86 -14.00 1.02
N GLY A 315 12.30 -12.75 0.96
CA GLY A 315 11.62 -11.61 1.59
C GLY A 315 10.83 -10.82 0.56
N ILE A 316 9.71 -10.20 0.92
CA ILE A 316 8.82 -9.54 -0.05
C ILE A 316 8.21 -8.25 0.48
N GLY A 317 7.73 -7.42 -0.44
CA GLY A 317 6.89 -6.24 -0.21
C GLY A 317 7.64 -4.94 -0.32
N GLY A 318 7.42 -4.03 0.63
CA GLY A 318 8.25 -2.85 0.81
C GLY A 318 9.52 -3.22 1.56
N ILE A 319 10.67 -3.09 0.92
CA ILE A 319 11.96 -3.53 1.45
C ILE A 319 12.65 -2.40 2.21
N THR A 320 13.24 -2.73 3.37
CA THR A 320 14.11 -1.85 4.16
C THR A 320 15.56 -2.29 4.00
N GLY A 321 16.50 -1.38 4.29
CA GLY A 321 17.95 -1.70 4.31
C GLY A 321 18.28 -2.88 5.23
N TYR A 322 17.51 -3.06 6.30
CA TYR A 322 17.66 -4.21 7.18
C TYR A 322 17.42 -5.55 6.46
N MET A 323 16.40 -5.62 5.61
CA MET A 323 16.14 -6.80 4.79
C MET A 323 17.18 -6.98 3.67
N ALA A 324 17.65 -5.87 3.09
CA ALA A 324 18.74 -5.88 2.12
C ALA A 324 20.05 -6.43 2.74
N ASP A 325 20.36 -6.06 3.99
CA ASP A 325 21.47 -6.63 4.75
C ASP A 325 21.30 -8.15 4.94
N MET A 326 20.10 -8.63 5.28
CA MET A 326 19.81 -10.06 5.41
C MET A 326 20.02 -10.83 4.10
N LEU A 327 19.71 -10.22 2.95
CA LEU A 327 20.03 -10.79 1.64
C LEU A 327 21.55 -10.85 1.43
N GLY A 328 22.28 -9.77 1.71
CA GLY A 328 23.74 -9.70 1.61
C GLY A 328 24.48 -10.72 2.50
N GLU A 329 23.86 -11.09 3.62
CA GLU A 329 24.34 -12.14 4.53
C GLU A 329 23.98 -13.57 4.08
N GLY A 330 23.19 -13.72 3.02
CA GLY A 330 22.73 -15.02 2.54
C GLY A 330 21.60 -15.64 3.37
N LEU A 331 20.95 -14.86 4.25
CA LEU A 331 19.81 -15.33 5.05
C LEU A 331 18.52 -15.46 4.24
N PHE A 332 18.40 -14.78 3.11
CA PHE A 332 17.38 -15.03 2.09
C PHE A 332 18.02 -15.33 0.74
N ARG A 333 17.39 -16.19 -0.06
CA ARG A 333 17.82 -16.48 -1.43
C ARG A 333 17.48 -15.34 -2.38
N ALA A 334 16.37 -14.64 -2.13
CA ALA A 334 15.92 -13.49 -2.93
C ALA A 334 15.16 -12.48 -2.08
N LEU A 335 15.11 -11.23 -2.57
CA LEU A 335 14.13 -10.23 -2.16
C LEU A 335 13.27 -9.87 -3.36
N PHE A 336 11.96 -9.79 -3.17
CA PHE A 336 10.98 -9.33 -4.15
C PHE A 336 10.45 -7.96 -3.71
N ASP A 337 10.97 -6.92 -4.34
CA ASP A 337 10.79 -5.53 -3.95
C ASP A 337 9.80 -4.80 -4.87
N VAL A 338 8.67 -4.38 -4.32
CA VAL A 338 7.67 -3.54 -5.00
C VAL A 338 7.88 -2.06 -4.71
N GLN A 339 8.52 -1.75 -3.57
CA GLN A 339 8.86 -0.38 -3.15
C GLN A 339 10.04 -0.38 -2.18
N SER A 340 11.12 0.32 -2.54
CA SER A 340 12.28 0.51 -1.68
C SER A 340 12.03 1.63 -0.65
N PHE A 341 12.46 1.43 0.61
CA PHE A 341 12.19 2.40 1.68
C PHE A 341 13.38 3.28 2.06
N ASP A 342 14.60 2.92 1.70
CA ASP A 342 15.80 3.70 2.05
C ASP A 342 16.93 3.55 1.02
N ALA A 343 18.00 4.32 1.19
CA ALA A 343 19.12 4.38 0.25
C ALA A 343 19.86 3.03 0.11
N ALA A 344 19.99 2.26 1.20
CA ALA A 344 20.68 0.95 1.16
C ALA A 344 19.92 -0.05 0.29
N VAL A 345 18.59 0.02 0.27
CA VAL A 345 17.76 -0.80 -0.63
C VAL A 345 17.99 -0.40 -2.07
N THR A 346 18.06 0.90 -2.36
CA THR A 346 18.33 1.42 -3.72
C THR A 346 19.66 0.89 -4.27
N GLU A 347 20.71 0.89 -3.44
CA GLU A 347 22.01 0.30 -3.79
C GLU A 347 21.91 -1.22 -4.01
N SER A 348 21.17 -1.91 -3.17
CA SER A 348 20.96 -3.35 -3.28
C SER A 348 20.21 -3.73 -4.57
N VAL A 349 19.15 -3.00 -4.93
CA VAL A 349 18.42 -3.19 -6.21
C VAL A 349 19.33 -2.98 -7.40
N ALA A 350 20.22 -1.98 -7.34
CA ALA A 350 21.16 -1.70 -8.43
C ALA A 350 22.25 -2.76 -8.59
N GLY A 351 22.70 -3.40 -7.50
CA GLY A 351 23.93 -4.19 -7.46
C GLY A 351 23.77 -5.67 -7.12
N HIS A 352 22.70 -6.11 -6.46
CA HIS A 352 22.57 -7.50 -6.02
C HIS A 352 21.66 -8.32 -6.96
N PRO A 353 22.14 -9.40 -7.59
CA PRO A 353 21.41 -10.12 -8.63
C PRO A 353 20.11 -10.79 -8.13
N ASN A 354 20.02 -11.10 -6.83
CA ASN A 354 18.84 -11.72 -6.23
C ASN A 354 17.93 -10.70 -5.52
N HIS A 355 18.18 -9.40 -5.68
CA HIS A 355 17.24 -8.36 -5.30
C HIS A 355 16.40 -8.01 -6.54
N VAL A 356 15.19 -8.53 -6.59
CA VAL A 356 14.35 -8.52 -7.78
C VAL A 356 13.26 -7.48 -7.63
N GLU A 357 13.25 -6.51 -8.53
CA GLU A 357 12.12 -5.59 -8.67
C GLU A 357 10.91 -6.32 -9.21
N ILE A 358 9.76 -6.16 -8.55
CA ILE A 358 8.49 -6.75 -8.97
C ILE A 358 7.41 -5.68 -9.13
N ASP A 359 6.42 -5.93 -9.98
CA ASP A 359 5.25 -5.07 -10.10
C ASP A 359 4.17 -5.39 -9.06
N ALA A 360 3.24 -4.45 -8.87
CA ALA A 360 2.20 -4.56 -7.86
C ALA A 360 1.19 -5.69 -8.15
N SER A 361 1.02 -6.12 -9.41
CA SER A 361 0.15 -7.23 -9.77
C SER A 361 0.80 -8.56 -9.38
N TRP A 362 2.07 -8.76 -9.72
CA TRP A 362 2.80 -9.94 -9.27
C TRP A 362 3.00 -9.97 -7.76
N TYR A 363 3.13 -8.82 -7.13
CA TYR A 363 3.16 -8.73 -5.67
C TYR A 363 1.88 -9.30 -5.06
N ALA A 364 0.68 -8.78 -5.43
CA ALA A 364 -0.50 -8.96 -4.61
C ALA A 364 -1.86 -9.05 -5.34
N ASN A 365 -1.90 -9.07 -6.70
CA ASN A 365 -3.16 -9.28 -7.41
C ASN A 365 -3.61 -10.74 -7.28
N PRO A 366 -4.71 -11.05 -6.55
CA PRO A 366 -5.10 -12.42 -6.23
C PRO A 366 -5.47 -13.27 -7.47
N PHE A 367 -5.76 -12.65 -8.61
CA PHE A 367 -6.13 -13.33 -9.85
C PHE A 367 -4.96 -13.50 -10.83
N ARG A 368 -3.73 -13.19 -10.40
CA ARG A 368 -2.51 -13.26 -11.22
C ARG A 368 -1.42 -14.14 -10.66
N ASN A 369 -1.75 -15.12 -9.83
CA ASN A 369 -0.75 -15.96 -9.17
C ASN A 369 0.32 -15.13 -8.43
N CYS A 370 -0.13 -14.23 -7.58
CA CYS A 370 0.74 -13.29 -6.88
C CYS A 370 1.56 -13.94 -5.77
N VAL A 371 2.75 -13.38 -5.53
CA VAL A 371 3.76 -13.93 -4.61
C VAL A 371 3.28 -13.94 -3.15
N VAL A 372 2.42 -13.01 -2.73
CA VAL A 372 1.88 -13.00 -1.36
C VAL A 372 1.09 -14.26 -1.02
N ASN A 373 0.60 -15.02 -2.01
CA ASN A 373 -0.09 -16.29 -1.76
C ASN A 373 0.86 -17.44 -1.36
N ASP A 374 2.18 -17.25 -1.55
CA ASP A 374 3.24 -18.17 -1.10
C ASP A 374 3.95 -17.68 0.17
N LEU A 375 3.40 -16.67 0.85
CA LEU A 375 4.00 -16.06 2.02
C LEU A 375 3.76 -16.92 3.27
N ASP A 376 4.84 -17.28 3.98
CA ASP A 376 4.72 -18.05 5.23
C ASP A 376 4.32 -17.15 6.39
N VAL A 377 5.02 -16.03 6.59
CA VAL A 377 4.80 -15.14 7.75
C VAL A 377 4.74 -13.69 7.31
N VAL A 378 3.71 -12.99 7.76
CA VAL A 378 3.62 -11.53 7.67
C VAL A 378 3.43 -10.90 9.05
N VAL A 379 4.15 -9.80 9.30
CA VAL A 379 3.97 -8.96 10.49
C VAL A 379 3.53 -7.57 10.06
N LEU A 380 2.34 -7.20 10.49
CA LEU A 380 1.66 -5.98 10.12
C LEU A 380 1.42 -5.09 11.35
N ALA A 381 1.30 -3.79 11.14
CA ALA A 381 0.94 -2.84 12.19
C ALA A 381 -0.50 -2.34 11.98
N ALA A 382 -1.14 -1.86 13.05
CA ALA A 382 -2.50 -1.32 12.99
C ALA A 382 -2.61 0.04 13.67
N LEU A 383 -3.67 0.78 13.35
CA LEU A 383 -4.15 1.93 14.12
C LEU A 383 -5.03 1.46 15.27
N ASP A 384 -6.05 0.65 14.97
CA ASP A 384 -6.96 0.00 15.92
C ASP A 384 -7.28 -1.42 15.45
N VAL A 385 -7.69 -2.27 16.39
CA VAL A 385 -8.22 -3.62 16.14
C VAL A 385 -9.50 -3.83 16.96
N ASP A 386 -10.34 -4.79 16.56
CA ASP A 386 -11.52 -5.12 17.37
C ASP A 386 -11.52 -6.57 17.89
N VAL A 387 -12.54 -6.86 18.70
CA VAL A 387 -12.70 -8.18 19.32
C VAL A 387 -12.98 -9.31 18.33
N ASP A 388 -13.41 -8.97 17.12
CA ASP A 388 -13.58 -9.87 15.98
C ASP A 388 -12.33 -9.97 15.09
N PHE A 389 -11.18 -9.42 15.54
CA PHE A 389 -9.89 -9.39 14.85
C PHE A 389 -9.87 -8.52 13.59
N ASN A 390 -10.91 -7.72 13.31
CA ASN A 390 -10.85 -6.76 12.22
C ASN A 390 -9.81 -5.67 12.52
N VAL A 391 -9.19 -5.16 11.46
CA VAL A 391 -8.09 -4.19 11.58
C VAL A 391 -8.40 -2.92 10.82
N ASP A 392 -8.21 -1.79 11.51
CA ASP A 392 -8.19 -0.45 10.93
C ASP A 392 -6.74 0.04 10.77
N VAL A 393 -6.40 0.43 9.55
CA VAL A 393 -5.14 1.12 9.20
C VAL A 393 -5.39 2.43 8.46
N LEU A 394 -6.66 2.87 8.39
CA LEU A 394 -7.08 4.06 7.64
C LEU A 394 -7.49 5.21 8.54
N THR A 395 -8.46 5.00 9.46
CA THR A 395 -9.11 6.10 10.17
C THR A 395 -8.66 6.25 11.62
N GLY A 396 -8.44 5.21 12.35
CA GLY A 396 -8.16 5.30 13.78
C GLY A 396 -9.40 5.65 14.62
N HIS A 397 -9.19 5.88 15.91
CA HIS A 397 -10.26 5.99 16.91
C HIS A 397 -11.20 7.18 16.73
N ASP A 398 -10.77 8.25 16.09
CA ASP A 398 -11.55 9.48 15.86
C ASP A 398 -12.25 9.53 14.50
N GLY A 399 -12.12 8.46 13.69
CA GLY A 399 -12.74 8.36 12.37
C GLY A 399 -12.08 9.22 11.28
N ILE A 400 -11.02 9.97 11.61
CA ILE A 400 -10.32 10.82 10.63
C ILE A 400 -9.41 9.97 9.74
N LEU A 401 -9.58 10.08 8.43
CA LEU A 401 -8.77 9.38 7.45
C LEU A 401 -7.31 9.88 7.46
N ARG A 402 -6.36 9.00 7.76
CA ARG A 402 -4.95 9.33 7.97
C ARG A 402 -3.95 8.25 7.60
N GLY A 403 -4.42 7.16 7.05
CA GLY A 403 -3.62 5.98 6.79
C GLY A 403 -3.74 5.45 5.36
N ALA A 404 -3.27 4.24 5.17
CA ALA A 404 -3.30 3.55 3.90
C ALA A 404 -3.65 2.07 4.09
N SER A 405 -4.50 1.54 3.23
CA SER A 405 -4.72 0.10 3.10
C SER A 405 -3.41 -0.59 2.71
N GLY A 406 -2.67 0.00 1.78
CA GLY A 406 -1.40 -0.57 1.34
C GLY A 406 -1.57 -2.02 0.86
N GLY A 407 -0.61 -2.86 1.21
CA GLY A 407 -0.68 -4.32 1.01
C GLY A 407 -1.21 -5.08 2.23
N HIS A 408 -1.86 -4.41 3.20
CA HIS A 408 -2.22 -5.00 4.50
C HIS A 408 -3.19 -6.16 4.34
N SER A 409 -4.34 -5.94 3.71
CA SER A 409 -5.33 -6.99 3.45
C SER A 409 -4.85 -8.03 2.44
N ASP A 410 -3.98 -7.62 1.49
CA ASP A 410 -3.39 -8.54 0.51
C ASP A 410 -2.54 -9.62 1.19
N THR A 411 -1.63 -9.18 2.05
CA THR A 411 -0.65 -10.06 2.72
C THR A 411 -1.23 -10.85 3.87
N ALA A 412 -2.19 -10.27 4.61
CA ALA A 412 -2.92 -11.00 5.64
C ALA A 412 -3.69 -12.18 5.04
N ALA A 413 -4.35 -11.98 3.89
CA ALA A 413 -5.09 -13.04 3.22
C ALA A 413 -4.19 -14.09 2.55
N GLY A 414 -3.00 -13.70 2.08
CA GLY A 414 -2.10 -14.59 1.34
C GLY A 414 -1.17 -15.42 2.21
N SER A 415 -0.89 -14.99 3.44
CA SER A 415 0.12 -15.63 4.30
C SER A 415 -0.44 -16.82 5.09
N LYS A 416 0.45 -17.77 5.46
CA LYS A 416 0.10 -18.88 6.36
C LYS A 416 -0.03 -18.44 7.82
N LEU A 417 0.68 -17.36 8.20
CA LEU A 417 0.63 -16.76 9.53
C LEU A 417 0.64 -15.24 9.40
N SER A 418 -0.50 -14.62 9.71
CA SER A 418 -0.64 -13.17 9.77
C SER A 418 -0.70 -12.68 11.21
N ILE A 419 0.24 -11.80 11.58
CA ILE A 419 0.37 -11.23 12.92
C ILE A 419 0.20 -9.73 12.84
N ILE A 420 -0.73 -9.21 13.65
CA ILE A 420 -0.91 -7.77 13.85
C ILE A 420 -0.16 -7.35 15.12
N THR A 421 0.79 -6.43 14.99
CA THR A 421 1.51 -5.84 16.12
C THR A 421 0.97 -4.45 16.43
N ILE A 422 0.52 -4.23 17.67
CA ILE A 422 -0.09 -2.97 18.08
C ILE A 422 0.18 -2.71 19.58
N PRO A 423 0.56 -1.48 19.98
CA PRO A 423 0.53 -1.10 21.39
C PRO A 423 -0.88 -1.19 21.94
N SER A 424 -1.05 -1.73 23.15
CA SER A 424 -2.39 -1.87 23.75
C SER A 424 -3.07 -0.52 24.01
N ILE A 425 -2.27 0.52 24.21
CA ILE A 425 -2.70 1.91 24.42
C ILE A 425 -1.93 2.81 23.47
N ARG A 426 -2.64 3.64 22.72
CA ARG A 426 -2.08 4.67 21.85
C ARG A 426 -2.67 6.03 22.20
N GLU A 427 -1.82 7.05 22.41
CA GLU A 427 -2.27 8.42 22.73
C GLU A 427 -3.26 8.50 23.90
N GLY A 428 -3.14 7.57 24.85
CA GLY A 428 -4.00 7.49 26.04
C GLY A 428 -5.32 6.73 25.84
N VAL A 429 -5.61 6.22 24.64
CA VAL A 429 -6.83 5.47 24.35
C VAL A 429 -6.54 3.98 24.06
N PRO A 430 -7.51 3.07 24.36
CA PRO A 430 -7.39 1.66 24.02
C PRO A 430 -7.22 1.47 22.51
N SER A 431 -6.34 0.57 22.08
CA SER A 431 -6.21 0.18 20.68
C SER A 431 -7.05 -1.05 20.31
N ILE A 432 -7.64 -1.72 21.30
CA ILE A 432 -8.59 -2.84 21.10
C ILE A 432 -10.00 -2.33 21.39
N ARG A 433 -10.89 -2.45 20.39
CA ARG A 433 -12.26 -1.91 20.41
C ARG A 433 -13.30 -3.02 20.41
N ASP A 434 -14.58 -2.66 20.66
CA ASP A 434 -15.69 -3.55 20.31
C ASP A 434 -15.84 -3.67 18.79
N GLN A 435 -15.73 -2.53 18.09
CA GLN A 435 -15.68 -2.44 16.63
C GLN A 435 -14.72 -1.33 16.21
N VAL A 436 -13.88 -1.59 15.20
CA VAL A 436 -13.06 -0.56 14.58
C VAL A 436 -13.92 0.41 13.77
N GLN A 437 -13.44 1.65 13.57
CA GLN A 437 -14.17 2.67 12.79
C GLN A 437 -14.27 2.27 11.32
N THR A 438 -13.20 1.72 10.76
CA THR A 438 -13.14 1.28 9.36
C THR A 438 -12.44 -0.07 9.28
N VAL A 439 -13.12 -1.07 8.71
CA VAL A 439 -12.49 -2.37 8.44
C VAL A 439 -11.69 -2.29 7.14
N VAL A 440 -10.38 -2.51 7.24
CA VAL A 440 -9.48 -2.62 6.09
C VAL A 440 -9.07 -4.08 5.86
N THR A 441 -8.76 -4.77 6.95
CA THR A 441 -8.39 -6.18 6.91
C THR A 441 -9.40 -6.97 7.73
N PRO A 442 -10.17 -7.85 7.09
CA PRO A 442 -11.17 -8.66 7.78
C PRO A 442 -10.52 -9.62 8.79
N GLY A 443 -11.10 -9.76 9.96
CA GLY A 443 -10.60 -10.59 11.05
C GLY A 443 -10.41 -12.05 10.68
N GLU A 444 -11.15 -12.56 9.71
CA GLU A 444 -10.99 -13.93 9.21
C GLU A 444 -9.63 -14.20 8.55
N THR A 445 -8.85 -13.14 8.20
CA THR A 445 -7.50 -13.24 7.64
C THR A 445 -6.40 -12.95 8.67
N VAL A 446 -6.76 -12.65 9.91
CA VAL A 446 -5.82 -12.30 10.98
C VAL A 446 -5.72 -13.47 11.96
N ASP A 447 -4.52 -14.02 12.13
CA ASP A 447 -4.30 -15.17 13.00
C ASP A 447 -4.02 -14.77 14.45
N ALA A 448 -3.30 -13.65 14.65
CA ALA A 448 -2.98 -13.18 15.98
C ALA A 448 -2.85 -11.65 16.05
N ILE A 449 -3.28 -11.08 17.18
CA ILE A 449 -3.02 -9.70 17.59
C ILE A 449 -2.04 -9.75 18.77
N VAL A 450 -0.90 -9.06 18.62
CA VAL A 450 0.19 -9.06 19.59
C VAL A 450 0.40 -7.67 20.16
N THR A 451 0.32 -7.59 21.48
CA THR A 451 0.58 -6.37 22.26
C THR A 451 1.72 -6.61 23.26
N GLU A 452 2.17 -5.56 23.92
CA GLU A 452 3.12 -5.68 25.04
C GLU A 452 2.53 -6.42 26.25
N ARG A 453 1.19 -6.58 26.29
CA ARG A 453 0.46 -7.22 27.41
C ARG A 453 0.11 -8.69 27.17
N GLY A 454 0.30 -9.17 25.96
CA GLY A 454 0.04 -10.56 25.60
C GLY A 454 -0.33 -10.75 24.13
N ILE A 455 -0.61 -12.00 23.81
CA ILE A 455 -0.91 -12.48 22.47
C ILE A 455 -2.36 -12.94 22.44
N CYS A 456 -3.17 -12.33 21.58
CA CYS A 456 -4.53 -12.79 21.30
C CYS A 456 -4.52 -13.60 20.01
N ILE A 457 -4.88 -14.87 20.09
CA ILE A 457 -4.94 -15.76 18.93
C ILE A 457 -6.38 -15.87 18.47
N ASN A 458 -6.62 -15.72 17.16
CA ASN A 458 -7.94 -15.85 16.58
C ASN A 458 -8.54 -17.23 16.92
N PRO A 459 -9.78 -17.31 17.44
CA PRO A 459 -10.39 -18.59 17.79
C PRO A 459 -10.45 -19.61 16.64
N ARG A 460 -10.37 -19.17 15.40
CA ARG A 460 -10.30 -20.04 14.21
C ARG A 460 -8.97 -20.79 14.07
N ARG A 461 -7.91 -20.37 14.80
CA ARG A 461 -6.57 -20.93 14.78
C ARG A 461 -6.28 -21.76 16.04
N GLU A 462 -7.08 -22.82 16.26
CA GLU A 462 -6.91 -23.76 17.38
C GLU A 462 -5.53 -24.43 17.36
N ASP A 463 -5.00 -24.69 16.15
CA ASP A 463 -3.65 -25.21 15.92
C ASP A 463 -2.57 -24.29 16.52
N LEU A 464 -2.65 -23.00 16.19
CA LEU A 464 -1.71 -21.98 16.67
C LEU A 464 -1.87 -21.74 18.18
N ALA A 465 -3.11 -21.73 18.68
CA ALA A 465 -3.40 -21.57 20.11
C ALA A 465 -2.79 -22.69 20.94
N LYS A 466 -2.84 -23.94 20.44
CA LYS A 466 -2.18 -25.08 21.08
C LYS A 466 -0.66 -24.94 21.11
N LEU A 467 -0.04 -24.61 19.96
CA LEU A 467 1.41 -24.41 19.86
C LEU A 467 1.90 -23.31 20.79
N ALA A 468 1.20 -22.17 20.84
CA ALA A 468 1.54 -21.07 21.71
C ALA A 468 1.43 -21.43 23.21
N LYS A 469 0.41 -22.20 23.59
CA LYS A 469 0.22 -22.70 24.95
C LYS A 469 1.31 -23.70 25.34
N ASP A 470 1.63 -24.63 24.45
CA ASP A 470 2.68 -25.65 24.68
C ASP A 470 4.06 -24.97 24.81
N ALA A 471 4.28 -23.85 24.13
CA ALA A 471 5.48 -23.03 24.24
C ALA A 471 5.47 -22.08 25.47
N GLY A 472 4.41 -22.06 26.29
CA GLY A 472 4.30 -21.23 27.49
C GLY A 472 4.16 -19.74 27.20
N LEU A 473 3.63 -19.35 26.02
CA LEU A 473 3.48 -17.95 25.64
C LEU A 473 2.35 -17.25 26.41
N PRO A 474 2.40 -15.92 26.58
CA PRO A 474 1.40 -15.14 27.32
C PRO A 474 0.11 -14.94 26.51
N VAL A 475 -0.59 -16.04 26.20
CA VAL A 475 -1.84 -16.01 25.44
C VAL A 475 -2.97 -15.48 26.32
N LYS A 476 -3.76 -14.58 25.77
CA LYS A 476 -4.95 -13.96 26.40
C LYS A 476 -6.15 -14.01 25.48
N ASP A 477 -7.34 -14.09 26.07
CA ASP A 477 -8.59 -13.80 25.37
C ASP A 477 -8.66 -12.31 25.03
N ILE A 478 -9.09 -11.97 23.81
CA ILE A 478 -9.08 -10.58 23.32
C ILE A 478 -10.07 -9.69 24.08
N GLY A 479 -11.26 -10.19 24.40
CA GLY A 479 -12.27 -9.45 25.16
C GLY A 479 -11.80 -9.17 26.59
N ARG A 480 -11.11 -10.14 27.21
CA ARG A 480 -10.51 -9.95 28.53
C ARG A 480 -9.37 -8.92 28.48
N LEU A 481 -8.51 -8.98 27.47
CA LEU A 481 -7.43 -8.00 27.31
C LEU A 481 -8.00 -6.60 27.08
N LYS A 482 -9.04 -6.46 26.25
CA LYS A 482 -9.76 -5.20 26.07
C LYS A 482 -10.25 -4.63 27.39
N ALA A 483 -10.96 -5.44 28.20
CA ALA A 483 -11.48 -5.00 29.50
C ALA A 483 -10.35 -4.58 30.47
N GLU A 484 -9.20 -5.29 30.46
CA GLU A 484 -8.01 -4.91 31.24
C GLU A 484 -7.50 -3.52 30.83
N ILE A 485 -7.47 -3.21 29.54
CA ILE A 485 -7.00 -1.93 29.02
C ILE A 485 -7.98 -0.80 29.35
N GLU A 486 -9.28 -1.01 29.13
CA GLU A 486 -10.33 -0.04 29.43
C GLU A 486 -10.41 0.32 30.93
N ASN A 487 -10.12 -0.62 31.81
CA ASN A 487 -10.01 -0.35 33.25
C ASN A 487 -8.84 0.61 33.58
N MET A 488 -7.84 0.72 32.72
CA MET A 488 -6.70 1.62 32.93
C MET A 488 -6.90 2.98 32.26
N THR A 489 -7.53 3.00 31.08
CA THR A 489 -7.65 4.22 30.25
C THR A 489 -9.02 4.87 30.30
N GLY A 490 -10.04 4.13 30.74
CA GLY A 490 -11.45 4.44 30.47
C GLY A 490 -11.85 4.02 29.05
N VAL A 491 -13.14 4.10 28.78
CA VAL A 491 -13.74 3.90 27.46
C VAL A 491 -13.84 5.26 26.78
N PRO A 492 -13.27 5.45 25.59
CA PRO A 492 -13.37 6.74 24.90
C PRO A 492 -14.81 7.03 24.46
N ASP A 493 -15.15 8.31 24.38
CA ASP A 493 -16.44 8.74 23.87
C ASP A 493 -16.64 8.26 22.42
N PRO A 494 -17.87 7.87 22.05
CA PRO A 494 -18.17 7.47 20.68
C PRO A 494 -17.94 8.64 19.70
N VAL A 495 -17.39 8.34 18.52
CA VAL A 495 -17.27 9.33 17.45
C VAL A 495 -18.65 9.62 16.86
N GLU A 496 -18.96 10.90 16.72
CA GLU A 496 -20.19 11.34 16.07
C GLU A 496 -20.00 11.38 14.55
N PHE A 497 -20.76 10.56 13.85
CA PHE A 497 -20.76 10.51 12.39
C PHE A 497 -22.05 11.07 11.81
N ASP A 498 -21.95 11.62 10.61
CA ASP A 498 -23.09 11.89 9.74
C ASP A 498 -23.49 10.61 8.98
N ASP A 499 -24.68 10.59 8.36
CA ASP A 499 -25.12 9.51 7.47
C ASP A 499 -24.41 9.53 6.10
N GLU A 500 -23.63 10.59 5.84
CA GLU A 500 -22.91 10.78 4.59
C GLU A 500 -21.69 9.86 4.50
N ILE A 501 -21.57 9.10 3.38
CA ILE A 501 -20.41 8.27 3.06
C ILE A 501 -19.43 9.13 2.27
N VAL A 502 -18.20 9.25 2.76
CA VAL A 502 -17.12 10.04 2.16
C VAL A 502 -16.03 9.19 1.51
N GLY A 503 -16.05 7.88 1.78
CA GLY A 503 -15.12 6.93 1.17
C GLY A 503 -15.62 5.49 1.26
N VAL A 504 -15.08 4.62 0.44
CA VAL A 504 -15.31 3.17 0.48
C VAL A 504 -13.99 2.42 0.40
N VAL A 505 -13.94 1.29 1.10
CA VAL A 505 -12.76 0.42 1.14
C VAL A 505 -13.04 -0.81 0.31
N GLU A 506 -12.28 -0.96 -0.78
CA GLU A 506 -12.33 -2.14 -1.64
C GLU A 506 -11.35 -3.20 -1.15
N TYR A 507 -11.83 -4.43 -0.99
CA TYR A 507 -11.00 -5.59 -0.69
C TYR A 507 -10.20 -6.01 -1.93
N ARG A 508 -9.15 -6.82 -1.74
CA ARG A 508 -8.23 -7.27 -2.81
C ARG A 508 -8.92 -7.88 -4.04
N ASP A 509 -10.11 -8.49 -3.86
CA ASP A 509 -10.89 -9.16 -4.90
C ASP A 509 -11.88 -8.25 -5.63
N GLY A 510 -12.00 -6.98 -5.23
CA GLY A 510 -12.90 -6.00 -5.82
C GLY A 510 -14.25 -5.87 -5.14
N THR A 511 -14.48 -6.58 -4.05
CA THR A 511 -15.67 -6.39 -3.20
C THR A 511 -15.48 -5.26 -2.20
N ILE A 512 -16.56 -4.68 -1.71
CA ILE A 512 -16.49 -3.56 -0.76
C ILE A 512 -16.57 -4.10 0.67
N VAL A 513 -15.47 -3.95 1.40
CA VAL A 513 -15.35 -4.43 2.78
C VAL A 513 -15.97 -3.45 3.77
N ASP A 514 -15.82 -2.13 3.56
CA ASP A 514 -16.41 -1.12 4.44
C ASP A 514 -16.63 0.23 3.74
N SER A 515 -17.24 1.17 4.47
CA SER A 515 -17.42 2.56 4.06
C SER A 515 -16.94 3.51 5.14
N ILE A 516 -16.36 4.64 4.73
CA ILE A 516 -15.90 5.70 5.62
C ILE A 516 -17.01 6.75 5.70
N ARG A 517 -17.46 7.05 6.91
CA ARG A 517 -18.51 8.03 7.17
C ARG A 517 -17.90 9.39 7.49
N LYS A 518 -18.63 10.44 7.15
CA LYS A 518 -18.27 11.81 7.50
C LYS A 518 -18.25 12.00 9.00
N VAL A 519 -17.17 12.56 9.51
CA VAL A 519 -17.03 12.97 10.90
C VAL A 519 -17.72 14.33 11.10
N ARG A 520 -18.50 14.48 12.20
CA ARG A 520 -19.17 15.74 12.55
C ARG A 520 -18.25 16.77 13.16
#